data_4da55784ad837e8f6c20a323633f9998
#
_entry.id   4da55784ad837e8f6c20a323633f9998
#
_cell.length_a   1.000
_cell.length_b   1.000
_cell.length_c   1.000
_cell.angle_alpha   90.00
_cell.angle_beta   90.00
_cell.angle_gamma   90.00
#
_symmetry.space_group_name_H-M   'P 1'
#
loop_
_entity.id
_entity.type
_entity.pdbx_description
1 polymer ?
#
loop_
_entity_poly.entity_id
_entity_poly.type
_entity_poly.pdbx_seq_one_letter_code
_entity_poly.pdbx_strand_id
1 'polypeptide(L)'
;MMSDHQPTFPMHRLSALLPGLLLVATSCGGGSSTSGPGTSIPLLNGTFAATIDGSAWSAEGRVVVTRGPANSLLIGAASVTRSLSLTLVSASGPGTYSLVYTTTTLPSFAILTSSGFAWTTNTKGGTGTVVVTTLTTSRVAGTFTFDAPPSPGQGTTTAHVTSGTFDVTY
;
A
#
# COMPACT_ATOMS: atom_id res chain seq x y z
N MET A 1 -45.72 -25.81 -14.32
CA MET A 1 -45.26 -27.10 -13.75
C MET A 1 -43.78 -27.19 -14.01
N MET A 2 -42.99 -26.72 -13.08
CA MET A 2 -41.51 -26.88 -13.07
C MET A 2 -41.08 -27.21 -11.64
N SER A 3 -40.51 -28.40 -11.51
CA SER A 3 -40.16 -29.06 -10.25
C SER A 3 -38.92 -28.40 -9.59
N ASP A 4 -39.09 -28.00 -8.33
CA ASP A 4 -38.00 -27.71 -7.41
C ASP A 4 -37.23 -28.99 -7.08
N HIS A 5 -35.92 -28.95 -7.31
CA HIS A 5 -34.96 -29.92 -6.76
C HIS A 5 -33.98 -29.20 -5.86
N GLN A 6 -34.23 -29.24 -4.55
CA GLN A 6 -33.25 -28.92 -3.54
C GLN A 6 -32.42 -30.18 -3.20
N PRO A 7 -31.11 -30.10 -3.16
CA PRO A 7 -30.27 -31.15 -2.58
C PRO A 7 -30.15 -30.97 -1.06
N THR A 8 -30.58 -31.98 -0.32
CA THR A 8 -30.42 -32.18 1.12
C THR A 8 -29.01 -32.69 1.41
N PHE A 9 -28.25 -31.97 2.24
CA PHE A 9 -26.97 -32.47 2.78
C PHE A 9 -27.20 -33.12 4.15
N PRO A 10 -26.67 -34.33 4.42
CA PRO A 10 -26.80 -34.97 5.72
C PRO A 10 -25.78 -34.40 6.73
N MET A 11 -26.29 -34.02 7.89
CA MET A 11 -25.50 -33.72 9.09
C MET A 11 -24.91 -35.02 9.66
N HIS A 12 -23.59 -35.16 9.63
CA HIS A 12 -22.91 -36.13 10.47
C HIS A 12 -22.52 -35.48 11.80
N ARG A 13 -23.23 -35.86 12.85
CA ARG A 13 -22.81 -35.73 14.25
C ARG A 13 -21.73 -36.78 14.52
N LEU A 14 -20.59 -36.37 15.01
CA LEU A 14 -19.71 -37.26 15.75
C LEU A 14 -19.43 -36.65 17.13
N SER A 15 -19.92 -37.37 18.12
CA SER A 15 -19.71 -37.10 19.54
C SER A 15 -18.49 -37.83 20.06
N ALA A 16 -17.90 -37.24 21.10
CA ALA A 16 -17.23 -37.87 22.24
C ALA A 16 -15.78 -38.36 22.04
N LEU A 17 -14.89 -37.86 22.86
CA LEU A 17 -14.43 -38.47 24.11
C LEU A 17 -13.26 -37.65 24.70
N LEU A 18 -13.45 -37.07 25.88
CA LEU A 18 -12.37 -36.84 26.83
C LEU A 18 -12.03 -38.19 27.48
N PRO A 19 -10.80 -38.47 27.92
CA PRO A 19 -10.40 -38.08 29.26
C PRO A 19 -8.88 -37.79 29.42
N GLY A 20 -8.52 -37.22 30.55
CA GLY A 20 -7.21 -37.47 31.14
C GLY A 20 -6.45 -36.25 31.67
N LEU A 21 -6.84 -35.84 32.82
CA LEU A 21 -6.14 -35.12 33.87
C LEU A 21 -4.69 -35.61 34.06
N LEU A 22 -3.71 -34.70 34.05
CA LEU A 22 -2.55 -34.80 34.96
C LEU A 22 -1.96 -33.42 35.25
N LEU A 23 -2.21 -32.93 36.48
CA LEU A 23 -1.47 -31.85 37.10
C LEU A 23 -0.06 -32.37 37.44
N VAL A 24 0.97 -31.65 36.97
CA VAL A 24 2.28 -31.64 37.65
C VAL A 24 2.71 -30.19 37.79
N ALA A 25 2.55 -29.70 39.03
CA ALA A 25 3.20 -28.48 39.45
C ALA A 25 4.64 -28.82 39.87
N THR A 26 5.63 -28.21 39.24
CA THR A 26 6.96 -28.03 39.80
C THR A 26 7.48 -26.66 39.54
N SER A 27 7.59 -25.98 40.58
CA SER A 27 8.29 -24.83 41.11
C SER A 27 9.51 -24.31 40.33
N CYS A 28 9.51 -22.99 40.25
CA CYS A 28 10.58 -22.08 40.61
C CYS A 28 11.97 -22.30 39.99
N GLY A 29 12.41 -21.31 39.24
CA GLY A 29 13.83 -21.09 39.02
C GLY A 29 14.14 -20.29 37.75
N GLY A 30 14.58 -19.08 37.97
CA GLY A 30 15.48 -18.42 37.01
C GLY A 30 14.81 -17.73 35.86
N GLY A 31 14.75 -16.40 35.95
CA GLY A 31 14.46 -15.52 34.83
C GLY A 31 15.43 -15.76 33.68
N SER A 32 14.92 -16.37 32.64
CA SER A 32 15.41 -16.18 31.28
C SER A 32 14.23 -15.59 30.54
N SER A 33 14.31 -14.30 30.29
CA SER A 33 13.51 -13.66 29.27
C SER A 33 13.87 -14.33 27.96
N THR A 34 13.13 -15.41 27.63
CA THR A 34 13.04 -15.88 26.25
C THR A 34 12.38 -14.74 25.49
N SER A 35 13.22 -13.93 24.86
CA SER A 35 12.80 -13.10 23.75
C SER A 35 12.11 -14.06 22.79
N GLY A 36 10.75 -14.07 22.82
CA GLY A 36 9.99 -14.64 21.72
C GLY A 36 10.51 -14.05 20.41
N PRO A 37 10.29 -14.72 19.26
CA PRO A 37 10.68 -14.13 18.00
C PRO A 37 10.05 -12.74 17.98
N GLY A 38 10.87 -11.74 18.28
CA GLY A 38 10.46 -10.35 18.25
C GLY A 38 9.95 -10.12 16.84
N THR A 39 8.67 -9.80 16.73
CA THR A 39 8.16 -9.21 15.52
C THR A 39 9.00 -7.96 15.35
N SER A 40 10.07 -8.07 14.55
CA SER A 40 10.87 -6.91 14.19
C SER A 40 9.92 -6.00 13.44
N ILE A 41 9.48 -4.93 14.10
CA ILE A 41 8.79 -3.83 13.44
C ILE A 41 9.78 -3.42 12.34
N PRO A 42 9.39 -3.53 11.06
CA PRO A 42 10.30 -3.12 9.99
C PRO A 42 10.70 -1.67 10.28
N LEU A 43 11.98 -1.43 10.50
CA LEU A 43 12.50 -0.08 10.64
C LEU A 43 12.04 0.70 9.41
N LEU A 44 11.53 1.91 9.60
CA LEU A 44 11.21 2.81 8.52
C LEU A 44 12.46 2.93 7.64
N ASN A 45 12.33 2.58 6.38
CA ASN A 45 13.42 2.67 5.40
C ASN A 45 13.46 4.04 4.72
N GLY A 46 12.72 5.02 5.27
CA GLY A 46 12.65 6.37 4.72
C GLY A 46 11.38 7.11 5.12
N THR A 47 11.14 8.22 4.48
CA THR A 47 9.98 9.09 4.66
C THR A 47 9.13 9.14 3.39
N PHE A 48 7.81 9.23 3.57
CA PHE A 48 6.87 9.50 2.50
C PHE A 48 5.71 10.30 3.10
N ALA A 49 5.52 11.52 2.66
CA ALA A 49 4.54 12.44 3.22
C ALA A 49 3.92 13.34 2.14
N ALA A 50 2.72 13.86 2.38
CA ALA A 50 2.04 14.80 1.51
C ALA A 50 0.97 15.57 2.27
N THR A 51 0.41 16.60 1.64
CA THR A 51 -0.86 17.21 2.01
C THR A 51 -1.93 16.70 1.07
N ILE A 52 -2.99 16.08 1.59
CA ILE A 52 -4.09 15.50 0.84
C ILE A 52 -5.36 16.27 1.20
N ASP A 53 -5.97 16.96 0.24
CA ASP A 53 -7.16 17.79 0.43
C ASP A 53 -7.01 18.77 1.62
N GLY A 54 -5.83 19.40 1.71
CA GLY A 54 -5.49 20.34 2.78
C GLY A 54 -5.08 19.71 4.12
N SER A 55 -5.15 18.38 4.26
CA SER A 55 -4.79 17.65 5.48
C SER A 55 -3.40 17.02 5.35
N ALA A 56 -2.53 17.22 6.34
CA ALA A 56 -1.22 16.58 6.38
C ALA A 56 -1.37 15.05 6.51
N TRP A 57 -0.59 14.31 5.76
CA TRP A 57 -0.52 12.85 5.77
C TRP A 57 0.94 12.37 5.70
N SER A 58 1.26 11.32 6.42
CA SER A 58 2.55 10.62 6.34
C SER A 58 2.36 9.12 6.41
N ALA A 59 3.29 8.39 5.82
CA ALA A 59 3.34 6.94 5.96
C ALA A 59 3.67 6.54 7.41
N GLU A 60 2.99 5.51 7.91
CA GLU A 60 3.18 4.95 9.25
C GLU A 60 3.95 3.62 9.22
N GLY A 61 4.36 3.18 8.06
CA GLY A 61 5.05 1.93 7.86
C GLY A 61 6.20 2.05 6.87
N ARG A 62 6.74 0.90 6.50
CA ARG A 62 7.79 0.81 5.50
C ARG A 62 7.30 1.34 4.15
N VAL A 63 8.09 2.18 3.52
CA VAL A 63 7.88 2.57 2.12
C VAL A 63 8.42 1.47 1.21
N VAL A 64 7.60 1.00 0.29
CA VAL A 64 7.97 -0.04 -0.68
C VAL A 64 8.49 0.63 -1.94
N VAL A 65 9.67 0.20 -2.38
CA VAL A 65 10.22 0.61 -3.68
C VAL A 65 10.48 -0.65 -4.50
N THR A 66 9.93 -0.70 -5.71
CA THR A 66 10.10 -1.84 -6.62
C THR A 66 10.51 -1.34 -8.01
N ARG A 67 11.56 -1.93 -8.55
CA ARG A 67 11.94 -1.73 -9.94
C ARG A 67 11.31 -2.81 -10.81
N GLY A 68 10.65 -2.40 -11.86
CA GLY A 68 10.03 -3.27 -12.85
C GLY A 68 10.75 -3.24 -14.21
N PRO A 69 10.20 -3.96 -15.19
CA PRO A 69 10.70 -3.95 -16.56
C PRO A 69 10.64 -2.55 -17.17
N ALA A 70 11.45 -2.33 -18.23
CA ALA A 70 11.55 -1.05 -18.95
C ALA A 70 11.88 0.14 -18.03
N ASN A 71 12.69 -0.07 -16.98
CA ASN A 71 13.04 0.93 -15.98
C ASN A 71 11.82 1.54 -15.28
N SER A 72 10.74 0.81 -15.12
CA SER A 72 9.64 1.28 -14.30
C SER A 72 10.01 1.28 -12.82
N LEU A 73 9.49 2.25 -12.06
CA LEU A 73 9.74 2.42 -10.65
C LEU A 73 8.40 2.61 -9.94
N LEU A 74 8.09 1.74 -9.00
CA LEU A 74 6.97 1.86 -8.09
C LEU A 74 7.48 2.32 -6.72
N ILE A 75 6.88 3.37 -6.18
CA ILE A 75 7.10 3.85 -4.81
C ILE A 75 5.74 3.85 -4.13
N GLY A 76 5.57 3.06 -3.08
CA GLY A 76 4.29 2.92 -2.38
C GLY A 76 4.43 3.08 -0.88
N ALA A 77 3.48 3.75 -0.26
CA ALA A 77 3.45 4.02 1.16
C ALA A 77 2.01 3.96 1.70
N ALA A 78 1.87 3.59 2.96
CA ALA A 78 0.57 3.48 3.60
C ALA A 78 0.58 3.99 5.03
N SER A 79 -0.57 4.44 5.49
CA SER A 79 -0.96 4.58 6.89
C SER A 79 -2.14 3.64 7.17
N VAL A 80 -2.67 3.64 8.38
CA VAL A 80 -3.83 2.79 8.75
C VAL A 80 -5.04 3.01 7.83
N THR A 81 -5.27 4.25 7.36
CA THR A 81 -6.49 4.62 6.64
C THR A 81 -6.29 4.94 5.16
N ARG A 82 -5.05 5.16 4.73
CA ARG A 82 -4.73 5.62 3.37
C ARG A 82 -3.50 4.93 2.81
N SER A 83 -3.49 4.70 1.50
CA SER A 83 -2.26 4.35 0.79
C SER A 83 -2.07 5.26 -0.42
N LEU A 84 -0.83 5.53 -0.75
CA LEU A 84 -0.43 6.32 -1.90
C LEU A 84 0.70 5.60 -2.64
N SER A 85 0.56 5.48 -3.94
CA SER A 85 1.61 4.91 -4.80
C SER A 85 1.88 5.79 -6.01
N LEU A 86 3.14 5.85 -6.39
CA LEU A 86 3.64 6.52 -7.59
C LEU A 86 4.24 5.45 -8.50
N THR A 87 3.78 5.34 -9.72
CA THR A 87 4.36 4.48 -10.75
C THR A 87 5.01 5.37 -11.81
N LEU A 88 6.32 5.32 -11.89
CA LEU A 88 7.10 6.05 -12.89
C LEU A 88 7.50 5.09 -14.00
N VAL A 89 7.20 5.43 -15.23
CA VAL A 89 7.59 4.66 -16.42
C VAL A 89 8.87 5.24 -17.02
N SER A 90 9.80 4.36 -17.42
CA SER A 90 11.12 4.74 -17.96
C SER A 90 11.95 5.63 -17.02
N ALA A 91 11.89 5.36 -15.71
CA ALA A 91 12.64 6.09 -14.70
C ALA A 91 14.10 5.64 -14.65
N SER A 92 14.93 6.20 -15.53
CA SER A 92 16.35 5.86 -15.66
C SER A 92 17.30 6.70 -14.80
N GLY A 93 16.82 7.79 -14.18
CA GLY A 93 17.63 8.69 -13.36
C GLY A 93 16.82 9.81 -12.72
N PRO A 94 17.48 10.78 -12.08
CA PRO A 94 16.85 12.01 -11.65
C PRO A 94 16.18 12.72 -12.82
N GLY A 95 15.04 13.36 -12.57
CA GLY A 95 14.26 14.02 -13.63
C GLY A 95 12.84 14.34 -13.22
N THR A 96 12.09 14.92 -14.13
CA THR A 96 10.68 15.27 -13.98
C THR A 96 9.82 14.27 -14.76
N TYR A 97 8.89 13.63 -14.07
CA TYR A 97 7.97 12.61 -14.60
C TYR A 97 6.55 13.16 -14.55
N SER A 98 5.91 13.23 -15.73
CA SER A 98 4.52 13.71 -15.84
C SER A 98 3.54 12.61 -15.47
N LEU A 99 2.55 12.95 -14.66
CA LEU A 99 1.42 12.08 -14.27
C LEU A 99 0.14 12.40 -15.05
N VAL A 100 0.26 12.99 -16.21
CA VAL A 100 -0.90 13.37 -17.02
C VAL A 100 -1.45 12.15 -17.77
N TYR A 101 -2.76 11.97 -17.68
CA TYR A 101 -3.46 10.93 -18.45
C TYR A 101 -3.25 11.09 -19.96
N THR A 102 -2.88 10.00 -20.61
CA THR A 102 -2.79 9.92 -22.07
C THR A 102 -3.43 8.64 -22.59
N THR A 103 -3.94 8.66 -23.82
CA THR A 103 -4.53 7.49 -24.47
C THR A 103 -3.55 6.74 -25.38
N THR A 104 -2.36 7.28 -25.62
CA THR A 104 -1.44 6.79 -26.65
C THR A 104 -0.22 6.07 -26.10
N THR A 105 0.13 6.27 -24.83
CA THR A 105 1.30 5.64 -24.17
C THR A 105 0.93 5.25 -22.76
N LEU A 106 1.68 4.30 -22.18
CA LEU A 106 1.59 4.04 -20.74
C LEU A 106 2.21 5.22 -19.99
N PRO A 107 1.41 6.08 -19.36
CA PRO A 107 1.94 7.21 -18.60
C PRO A 107 2.50 6.75 -17.27
N SER A 108 3.34 7.58 -16.65
CA SER A 108 3.52 7.51 -15.21
C SER A 108 2.21 7.94 -14.54
N PHE A 109 1.88 7.34 -13.39
CA PHE A 109 0.63 7.64 -12.71
C PHE A 109 0.74 7.52 -11.19
N ALA A 110 -0.21 8.15 -10.49
CA ALA A 110 -0.39 8.04 -9.06
C ALA A 110 -1.73 7.39 -8.75
N ILE A 111 -1.77 6.65 -7.63
CA ILE A 111 -2.99 6.10 -7.04
C ILE A 111 -3.03 6.49 -5.56
N LEU A 112 -4.14 7.05 -5.12
CA LEU A 112 -4.49 7.27 -3.73
C LEU A 112 -5.67 6.39 -3.38
N THR A 113 -5.62 5.69 -2.25
CA THR A 113 -6.78 4.98 -1.68
C THR A 113 -7.07 5.46 -0.27
N SER A 114 -8.33 5.55 0.08
CA SER A 114 -8.79 5.92 1.41
C SER A 114 -10.18 5.37 1.67
N SER A 115 -10.38 4.66 2.76
CA SER A 115 -11.70 4.16 3.20
C SER A 115 -12.49 3.41 2.12
N GLY A 116 -11.82 2.61 1.29
CA GLY A 116 -12.44 1.83 0.21
C GLY A 116 -12.65 2.58 -1.10
N PHE A 117 -12.32 3.87 -1.16
CA PHE A 117 -12.32 4.66 -2.38
C PHE A 117 -10.92 4.75 -2.98
N ALA A 118 -10.86 4.92 -4.31
CA ALA A 118 -9.61 5.10 -5.03
C ALA A 118 -9.69 6.29 -6.00
N TRP A 119 -8.59 7.00 -6.13
CA TRP A 119 -8.34 8.09 -7.06
C TRP A 119 -7.10 7.79 -7.86
N THR A 120 -7.09 8.15 -9.12
CA THR A 120 -5.90 7.91 -9.96
C THR A 120 -5.72 8.99 -10.99
N THR A 121 -4.47 9.35 -11.23
CA THR A 121 -4.14 10.23 -12.36
C THR A 121 -4.23 9.51 -13.71
N ASN A 122 -4.38 8.17 -13.72
CA ASN A 122 -4.54 7.39 -14.96
C ASN A 122 -5.99 7.37 -15.46
N THR A 123 -6.73 8.45 -15.26
CA THR A 123 -8.07 8.68 -15.81
C THR A 123 -8.15 10.08 -16.39
N LYS A 124 -9.16 10.31 -17.27
CA LYS A 124 -9.38 11.62 -17.89
C LYS A 124 -9.51 12.71 -16.81
N GLY A 125 -8.71 13.76 -16.93
CA GLY A 125 -8.63 14.85 -15.95
C GLY A 125 -7.55 14.66 -14.88
N GLY A 126 -6.90 13.51 -14.83
CA GLY A 126 -5.74 13.30 -13.97
C GLY A 126 -4.54 14.10 -14.44
N THR A 127 -3.90 14.81 -13.53
CA THR A 127 -2.71 15.64 -13.78
C THR A 127 -1.74 15.55 -12.64
N GLY A 128 -0.48 15.85 -12.88
CA GLY A 128 0.51 15.90 -11.81
C GLY A 128 1.94 15.73 -12.30
N THR A 129 2.85 15.81 -11.34
CA THR A 129 4.29 15.74 -11.59
C THR A 129 5.00 15.09 -10.42
N VAL A 130 5.99 14.26 -10.73
CA VAL A 130 6.98 13.77 -9.76
C VAL A 130 8.35 14.30 -10.20
N VAL A 131 9.06 14.93 -9.29
CA VAL A 131 10.44 15.37 -9.48
C VAL A 131 11.34 14.44 -8.67
N VAL A 132 12.06 13.56 -9.33
CA VAL A 132 13.07 12.70 -8.72
C VAL A 132 14.39 13.46 -8.67
N THR A 133 14.89 13.71 -7.47
CA THR A 133 16.17 14.40 -7.24
C THR A 133 17.33 13.43 -7.06
N THR A 134 17.05 12.23 -6.55
CA THR A 134 18.03 11.16 -6.37
C THR A 134 17.42 9.85 -6.87
N LEU A 135 18.16 9.12 -7.70
CA LEU A 135 17.82 7.75 -8.09
C LEU A 135 19.12 6.95 -8.26
N THR A 136 19.37 6.05 -7.30
CA THR A 136 20.51 5.13 -7.28
C THR A 136 20.02 3.68 -7.21
N THR A 137 20.92 2.73 -7.06
CA THR A 137 20.57 1.33 -6.85
C THR A 137 19.95 1.04 -5.49
N SER A 138 20.08 1.97 -4.53
CA SER A 138 19.67 1.75 -3.13
C SER A 138 18.89 2.93 -2.53
N ARG A 139 18.66 4.04 -3.25
CA ARG A 139 17.94 5.21 -2.74
C ARG A 139 17.16 5.90 -3.85
N VAL A 140 15.97 6.35 -3.50
CA VAL A 140 15.17 7.28 -4.31
C VAL A 140 14.66 8.41 -3.43
N ALA A 141 14.81 9.65 -3.91
CA ALA A 141 14.28 10.83 -3.23
C ALA A 141 13.69 11.82 -4.22
N GLY A 142 12.71 12.59 -3.77
CA GLY A 142 12.05 13.57 -4.63
C GLY A 142 10.81 14.19 -4.02
N THR A 143 10.07 14.89 -4.87
CA THR A 143 8.81 15.56 -4.54
C THR A 143 7.73 15.22 -5.54
N PHE A 144 6.46 15.42 -5.16
CA PHE A 144 5.34 15.20 -6.07
C PHE A 144 4.13 16.07 -5.74
N THR A 145 3.34 16.33 -6.78
CA THR A 145 2.01 16.95 -6.67
C THR A 145 1.11 16.35 -7.74
N PHE A 146 -0.18 16.15 -7.42
CA PHE A 146 -1.12 15.70 -8.43
C PHE A 146 -2.58 15.98 -8.05
N ASP A 147 -3.42 16.02 -9.09
CA ASP A 147 -4.87 16.00 -9.00
C ASP A 147 -5.35 14.67 -9.58
N ALA A 148 -6.02 13.88 -8.78
CA ALA A 148 -6.49 12.57 -9.16
C ALA A 148 -8.03 12.54 -9.14
N PRO A 149 -8.68 12.39 -10.30
CA PRO A 149 -10.09 12.06 -10.34
C PRO A 149 -10.38 10.71 -9.66
N PRO A 150 -11.61 10.49 -9.16
CA PRO A 150 -11.98 9.19 -8.62
C PRO A 150 -11.93 8.11 -9.70
N SER A 151 -11.59 6.89 -9.30
CA SER A 151 -11.66 5.73 -10.17
C SER A 151 -13.12 5.52 -10.65
N PRO A 152 -13.34 4.94 -11.83
CA PRO A 152 -14.69 4.75 -12.36
C PRO A 152 -15.62 4.07 -11.36
N GLY A 153 -16.81 4.67 -11.15
CA GLY A 153 -17.81 4.17 -10.21
C GLY A 153 -17.60 4.57 -8.74
N GLN A 154 -16.59 5.39 -8.43
CA GLN A 154 -16.23 5.72 -7.05
C GLN A 154 -16.47 7.20 -6.64
N GLY A 155 -17.45 7.85 -7.26
CA GLY A 155 -17.81 9.23 -6.91
C GLY A 155 -17.37 10.24 -7.96
N THR A 156 -17.38 11.53 -7.60
CA THR A 156 -17.13 12.64 -8.53
C THR A 156 -16.08 13.65 -8.05
N THR A 157 -15.65 13.57 -6.78
CA THR A 157 -14.74 14.54 -6.18
C THR A 157 -13.29 14.16 -6.47
N THR A 158 -12.54 15.06 -7.08
CA THR A 158 -11.09 14.93 -7.32
C THR A 158 -10.33 15.07 -6.00
N ALA A 159 -9.33 14.22 -5.79
CA ALA A 159 -8.38 14.36 -4.68
C ALA A 159 -7.22 15.27 -5.10
N HIS A 160 -6.87 16.22 -4.25
CA HIS A 160 -5.76 17.15 -4.46
C HIS A 160 -4.59 16.79 -3.54
N VAL A 161 -3.46 16.45 -4.12
CA VAL A 161 -2.23 16.09 -3.39
C VAL A 161 -1.14 17.11 -3.66
N THR A 162 -0.69 17.78 -2.60
CA THR A 162 0.32 18.84 -2.65
C THR A 162 1.44 18.60 -1.66
N SER A 163 2.55 19.31 -1.82
CA SER A 163 3.71 19.24 -0.90
C SER A 163 4.20 17.81 -0.63
N GLY A 164 4.03 16.93 -1.62
CA GLY A 164 4.47 15.55 -1.54
C GLY A 164 5.98 15.45 -1.50
N THR A 165 6.53 14.63 -0.61
CA THR A 165 7.96 14.34 -0.48
C THR A 165 8.19 12.85 -0.25
N PHE A 166 9.27 12.33 -0.78
CA PHE A 166 9.76 11.00 -0.46
C PHE A 166 11.29 10.97 -0.42
N ASP A 167 11.83 10.17 0.50
CA ASP A 167 13.26 9.87 0.61
C ASP A 167 13.40 8.47 1.21
N VAL A 168 13.76 7.50 0.39
CA VAL A 168 13.64 6.06 0.71
C VAL A 168 14.91 5.33 0.31
N THR A 169 15.41 4.48 1.23
CA THR A 169 16.44 3.46 0.94
C THR A 169 15.79 2.09 0.72
N TYR A 170 16.31 1.26 -0.21
CA TYR A 170 15.68 -0.03 -0.60
C TYR A 170 16.70 -1.05 -1.13
#